data_27d174149a62fb06561c785882e81d1b
#
_entry.id   27d174149a62fb06561c785882e81d1b
#
_cell.length_a   1.000
_cell.length_b   1.000
_cell.length_c   1.000
_cell.angle_alpha   90.00
_cell.angle_beta   90.00
_cell.angle_gamma   90.00
#
_symmetry.space_group_name_H-M   'P 1'
#
loop_
_entity.id
_entity.type
_entity.pdbx_description
1 polymer ?
#
loop_
_entity_poly.entity_id
_entity_poly.type
_entity_poly.pdbx_seq_one_letter_code
_entity_poly.pdbx_strand_id
1 'polypeptide(L)'
;PRLSMDHTHNRLPGLGWRAVSKVAVDNKRKLLSTDWTGLPHANGWRWFAGLQLQREATGSYDVDSSRLRAGRTKSTDRIDRSYFLQHDTAKNRGEDAPPSSSAISANYGWTGRYFNNNTNPTRGWGLAAELGVGTTLRPERDPFVRTLLRWQSFVGLGRVDLGNNVRRGSRLSLRLEGGAVLARDDADIPVTQLFLT
;
A
#
# COMPACT_ATOMS: atom_id res chain seq x y z
N PRO A 1 3.27 17.09 18.55
CA PRO A 1 1.82 16.91 18.37
C PRO A 1 1.51 16.57 16.91
N ARG A 2 0.58 15.62 16.69
CA ARG A 2 0.13 15.21 15.35
C ARG A 2 -1.33 15.61 15.20
N LEU A 3 -1.64 16.32 14.12
CA LEU A 3 -3.00 16.63 13.69
C LEU A 3 -3.32 15.78 12.45
N SER A 4 -4.49 15.12 12.45
CA SER A 4 -4.94 14.39 11.26
C SER A 4 -6.43 14.63 11.02
N MET A 5 -6.79 14.73 9.75
CA MET A 5 -8.16 14.86 9.29
C MET A 5 -8.40 13.87 8.15
N ASP A 6 -9.47 13.11 8.26
CA ASP A 6 -9.92 12.18 7.23
C ASP A 6 -11.27 12.66 6.70
N HIS A 7 -11.43 12.76 5.38
CA HIS A 7 -12.66 13.13 4.72
C HIS A 7 -13.06 12.07 3.70
N THR A 8 -14.32 11.65 3.76
CA THR A 8 -14.87 10.69 2.79
C THR A 8 -16.06 11.32 2.06
N HIS A 9 -15.95 11.38 0.75
CA HIS A 9 -17.06 11.77 -0.12
C HIS A 9 -17.52 10.55 -0.92
N ASN A 10 -18.72 10.06 -0.64
CA ASN A 10 -19.17 8.78 -1.19
C ASN A 10 -19.58 8.85 -2.66
N ARG A 11 -19.87 10.02 -3.19
CA ARG A 11 -20.30 10.21 -4.57
C ARG A 11 -19.93 11.59 -5.08
N LEU A 12 -18.75 11.71 -5.68
CA LEU A 12 -18.28 12.98 -6.26
C LEU A 12 -19.25 13.48 -7.34
N PRO A 13 -19.62 14.77 -7.34
CA PRO A 13 -20.45 15.35 -8.39
C PRO A 13 -19.84 15.14 -9.78
N GLY A 14 -20.66 14.79 -10.76
CA GLY A 14 -20.24 14.55 -12.14
C GLY A 14 -19.61 13.18 -12.40
N LEU A 15 -18.77 12.65 -11.53
CA LEU A 15 -18.08 11.36 -11.69
C LEU A 15 -18.77 10.19 -11.01
N GLY A 16 -19.54 10.46 -9.94
CA GLY A 16 -20.15 9.41 -9.12
C GLY A 16 -19.17 8.53 -8.35
N TRP A 17 -17.88 8.87 -8.36
CA TRP A 17 -16.83 8.12 -7.68
C TRP A 17 -16.78 8.42 -6.19
N ARG A 18 -16.35 7.45 -5.41
CA ARG A 18 -16.02 7.65 -4.00
C ARG A 18 -14.61 8.22 -3.89
N ALA A 19 -14.46 9.28 -3.08
CA ALA A 19 -13.16 9.84 -2.74
C ALA A 19 -12.90 9.74 -1.23
N VAL A 20 -11.71 9.32 -0.87
CA VAL A 20 -11.22 9.33 0.51
C VAL A 20 -9.96 10.19 0.54
N SER A 21 -9.99 11.27 1.30
CA SER A 21 -8.86 12.19 1.43
C SER A 21 -8.39 12.24 2.86
N LYS A 22 -7.09 12.29 3.04
CA LYS A 22 -6.44 12.35 4.35
C LYS A 22 -5.39 13.44 4.36
N VAL A 23 -5.43 14.26 5.39
CA VAL A 23 -4.39 15.24 5.72
C VAL A 23 -3.82 14.87 7.07
N ALA A 24 -2.51 14.78 7.19
CA ALA A 24 -1.85 14.59 8.47
C ALA A 24 -0.64 15.53 8.55
N VAL A 25 -0.51 16.24 9.64
CA VAL A 25 0.57 17.19 9.89
C VAL A 25 1.19 16.87 11.23
N ASP A 26 2.49 16.66 11.21
CA ASP A 26 3.34 16.50 12.38
C ASP A 26 4.58 17.38 12.22
N ASN A 27 5.36 17.55 13.28
CA ASN A 27 6.59 18.38 13.26
C ASN A 27 7.59 17.93 12.21
N LYS A 28 7.70 16.63 11.97
CA LYS A 28 8.65 16.03 11.02
C LYS A 28 8.03 15.53 9.73
N ARG A 29 6.69 15.37 9.69
CA ARG A 29 5.99 14.76 8.54
C ARG A 29 4.70 15.49 8.21
N LYS A 30 4.53 15.84 6.94
CA LYS A 30 3.28 16.35 6.38
C LYS A 30 2.83 15.39 5.29
N LEU A 31 1.57 14.97 5.33
CA LEU A 31 0.98 14.03 4.38
C LEU A 31 -0.34 14.58 3.88
N LEU A 32 -0.51 14.55 2.57
CA LEU A 32 -1.79 14.72 1.89
C LEU A 32 -1.98 13.50 0.99
N SER A 33 -3.09 12.79 1.14
CA SER A 33 -3.44 11.71 0.22
C SER A 33 -4.91 11.81 -0.17
N THR A 34 -5.20 11.38 -1.39
CA THR A 34 -6.57 11.21 -1.88
C THR A 34 -6.65 9.97 -2.75
N ASP A 35 -7.62 9.11 -2.46
CA ASP A 35 -7.89 7.87 -3.19
C ASP A 35 -9.31 7.91 -3.74
N TRP A 36 -9.45 7.73 -5.03
CA TRP A 36 -10.71 7.77 -5.77
C TRP A 36 -11.02 6.39 -6.31
N THR A 37 -12.25 5.96 -6.15
CA THR A 37 -12.71 4.64 -6.60
C THR A 37 -14.01 4.79 -7.35
N GLY A 38 -14.03 4.29 -8.58
CA GLY A 38 -15.19 4.30 -9.46
C GLY A 38 -16.22 3.24 -9.09
N LEU A 39 -17.38 3.35 -9.70
CA LEU A 39 -18.44 2.34 -9.61
C LEU A 39 -17.98 1.04 -10.29
N PRO A 40 -18.45 -0.13 -9.81
CA PRO A 40 -18.16 -1.38 -10.48
C PRO A 40 -18.85 -1.46 -11.85
N HIS A 41 -18.11 -1.89 -12.86
CA HIS A 41 -18.66 -2.27 -14.15
C HIS A 41 -19.40 -3.63 -14.04
N ALA A 42 -20.16 -4.00 -15.07
CA ALA A 42 -20.92 -5.26 -15.12
C ALA A 42 -20.04 -6.52 -14.89
N ASN A 43 -18.75 -6.46 -15.22
CA ASN A 43 -17.77 -7.53 -15.00
C ASN A 43 -17.10 -7.48 -13.61
N GLY A 44 -17.53 -6.58 -12.72
CA GLY A 44 -17.03 -6.40 -11.36
C GLY A 44 -15.73 -5.60 -11.22
N TRP A 45 -15.11 -5.17 -12.31
CA TRP A 45 -13.95 -4.29 -12.28
C TRP A 45 -14.35 -2.85 -11.98
N ARG A 46 -13.51 -2.13 -11.24
CA ARG A 46 -13.64 -0.68 -10.98
C ARG A 46 -12.33 0.01 -11.29
N TRP A 47 -12.43 1.23 -11.76
CA TRP A 47 -11.29 2.12 -11.85
C TRP A 47 -10.94 2.68 -10.49
N PHE A 48 -9.66 2.92 -10.27
CA PHE A 48 -9.20 3.71 -9.14
C PHE A 48 -8.06 4.62 -9.55
N ALA A 49 -7.92 5.73 -8.82
CA ALA A 49 -6.79 6.63 -8.91
C ALA A 49 -6.41 7.08 -7.49
N GLY A 50 -5.15 7.35 -7.25
CA GLY A 50 -4.67 7.82 -5.95
C GLY A 50 -3.50 8.77 -6.12
N LEU A 51 -3.49 9.82 -5.32
CA LEU A 51 -2.40 10.79 -5.19
C LEU A 51 -1.97 10.85 -3.74
N GLN A 52 -0.68 10.77 -3.50
CA GLN A 52 -0.07 10.99 -2.19
C GLN A 52 1.06 11.99 -2.33
N LEU A 53 1.03 13.02 -1.50
CA LEU A 53 2.10 14.00 -1.36
C LEU A 53 2.60 13.95 0.08
N GLN A 54 3.89 13.83 0.26
CA GLN A 54 4.50 13.74 1.59
C GLN A 54 5.74 14.59 1.63
N ARG A 55 5.89 15.34 2.72
CA ARG A 55 7.14 15.99 3.11
C ARG A 55 7.60 15.38 4.42
N GLU A 56 8.85 15.03 4.50
CA GLU A 56 9.45 14.44 5.70
C GLU A 56 10.83 15.06 5.95
N ALA A 57 11.05 15.50 7.18
CA ALA A 57 12.35 15.97 7.65
C ALA A 57 13.09 14.81 8.32
N THR A 58 14.25 14.43 7.76
CA THR A 58 15.05 13.29 8.23
C THR A 58 16.27 13.73 9.06
N GLY A 59 16.26 14.94 9.58
CA GLY A 59 17.33 15.49 10.43
C GLY A 59 18.39 16.23 9.63
N SER A 60 19.03 15.63 8.64
CA SER A 60 20.07 16.26 7.79
C SER A 60 19.52 16.84 6.49
N TYR A 61 18.41 16.34 5.98
CA TYR A 61 17.77 16.81 4.75
C TYR A 61 16.26 16.60 4.77
N ASP A 62 15.55 17.34 3.91
CA ASP A 62 14.12 17.20 3.70
C ASP A 62 13.84 16.36 2.45
N VAL A 63 12.83 15.49 2.53
CA VAL A 63 12.35 14.69 1.41
C VAL A 63 10.94 15.11 1.05
N ASP A 64 10.78 15.65 -0.16
CA ASP A 64 9.46 15.86 -0.78
C ASP A 64 9.15 14.69 -1.72
N SER A 65 8.20 13.84 -1.37
CA SER A 65 7.81 12.71 -2.20
C SER A 65 6.39 12.87 -2.75
N SER A 66 6.19 12.41 -3.97
CA SER A 66 4.87 12.27 -4.57
C SER A 66 4.69 10.88 -5.17
N ARG A 67 3.49 10.34 -5.01
CA ARG A 67 3.07 9.09 -5.63
C ARG A 67 1.74 9.29 -6.33
N LEU A 68 1.70 9.00 -7.60
CA LEU A 68 0.48 8.94 -8.41
C LEU A 68 0.28 7.51 -8.85
N ARG A 69 -0.94 6.98 -8.69
CA ARG A 69 -1.29 5.66 -9.17
C ARG A 69 -2.67 5.68 -9.82
N ALA A 70 -2.83 4.88 -10.87
CA ALA A 70 -4.12 4.71 -11.52
C ALA A 70 -4.22 3.31 -12.12
N GLY A 71 -5.40 2.70 -12.06
CA GLY A 71 -5.58 1.35 -12.53
C GLY A 71 -6.98 0.80 -12.34
N ARG A 72 -7.05 -0.52 -12.34
CA ARG A 72 -8.29 -1.27 -12.14
C ARG A 72 -8.15 -2.25 -11.00
N THR A 73 -9.21 -2.42 -10.24
CA THR A 73 -9.30 -3.43 -9.18
C THR A 73 -10.59 -4.22 -9.30
N LYS A 74 -10.54 -5.49 -8.94
CA LYS A 74 -11.70 -6.37 -8.83
C LYS A 74 -11.58 -7.13 -7.53
N SER A 75 -12.65 -7.09 -6.73
CA SER A 75 -12.77 -7.82 -5.48
C SER A 75 -13.89 -8.81 -5.57
N THR A 76 -13.62 -10.02 -5.10
CA THR A 76 -14.61 -11.08 -4.85
C THR A 76 -14.54 -11.45 -3.36
N ASP A 77 -15.37 -12.38 -2.91
CA ASP A 77 -15.39 -12.83 -1.51
C ASP A 77 -14.01 -13.32 -1.03
N ARG A 78 -13.24 -13.93 -1.92
CA ARG A 78 -11.95 -14.56 -1.58
C ARG A 78 -10.74 -13.95 -2.27
N ILE A 79 -10.91 -13.31 -3.43
CA ILE A 79 -9.79 -12.89 -4.27
C ILE A 79 -9.94 -11.42 -4.64
N ASP A 80 -8.89 -10.64 -4.39
CA ASP A 80 -8.70 -9.31 -4.95
C ASP A 80 -7.61 -9.34 -6.00
N ARG A 81 -7.81 -8.60 -7.07
CA ARG A 81 -6.84 -8.38 -8.15
C ARG A 81 -6.77 -6.92 -8.49
N SER A 82 -5.59 -6.42 -8.76
CA SER A 82 -5.37 -5.05 -9.22
C SER A 82 -4.29 -4.98 -10.28
N TYR A 83 -4.47 -4.10 -11.25
CA TYR A 83 -3.48 -3.72 -12.24
C TYR A 83 -3.38 -2.21 -12.21
N PHE A 84 -2.19 -1.66 -12.05
CA PHE A 84 -2.02 -0.22 -11.99
C PHE A 84 -0.66 0.24 -12.47
N LEU A 85 -0.65 1.44 -13.00
CA LEU A 85 0.55 2.21 -13.23
C LEU A 85 0.79 3.11 -12.02
N GLN A 86 2.05 3.28 -11.66
CA GLN A 86 2.47 4.11 -10.56
C GLN A 86 3.65 4.97 -10.99
N HIS A 87 3.60 6.24 -10.65
CA HIS A 87 4.69 7.18 -10.81
C HIS A 87 5.08 7.72 -9.44
N ASP A 88 6.35 7.61 -9.11
CA ASP A 88 6.93 8.08 -7.85
C ASP A 88 7.98 9.14 -8.14
N THR A 89 8.04 10.16 -7.27
CA THR A 89 9.15 11.09 -7.21
C THR A 89 9.61 11.26 -5.78
N ALA A 90 10.90 11.43 -5.60
CA ALA A 90 11.50 11.84 -4.34
C ALA A 90 12.49 12.98 -4.63
N LYS A 91 12.18 14.17 -4.13
CA LYS A 91 13.04 15.34 -4.22
C LYS A 91 13.68 15.55 -2.86
N ASN A 92 14.98 15.39 -2.81
CA ASN A 92 15.77 15.59 -1.61
C ASN A 92 16.34 17.00 -1.59
N ARG A 93 16.31 17.67 -0.43
CA ARG A 93 16.78 19.07 -0.25
C ARG A 93 17.67 19.15 0.99
N GLY A 94 18.87 19.64 0.83
CA GLY A 94 19.89 19.80 1.88
C GLY A 94 21.28 19.73 1.31
N GLU A 95 22.29 20.14 2.03
CA GLU A 95 23.69 20.16 1.57
C GLU A 95 24.23 18.74 1.30
N ASP A 96 23.82 17.75 2.12
CA ASP A 96 24.22 16.34 1.99
C ASP A 96 23.09 15.46 1.46
N ALA A 97 22.10 16.05 0.76
CA ALA A 97 20.95 15.30 0.28
C ALA A 97 21.33 14.38 -0.92
N PRO A 98 20.91 13.13 -0.94
CA PRO A 98 21.10 12.26 -2.09
C PRO A 98 20.39 12.81 -3.33
N PRO A 99 20.76 12.38 -4.56
CA PRO A 99 20.12 12.85 -5.78
C PRO A 99 18.61 12.66 -5.74
N SER A 100 17.88 13.58 -6.36
CA SER A 100 16.43 13.45 -6.52
C SER A 100 16.13 12.37 -7.54
N SER A 101 15.20 11.49 -7.22
CA SER A 101 14.86 10.33 -8.04
C SER A 101 13.39 10.32 -8.47
N SER A 102 13.12 9.69 -9.61
CA SER A 102 11.76 9.42 -10.06
C SER A 102 11.71 8.10 -10.83
N ALA A 103 10.57 7.43 -10.76
CA ALA A 103 10.36 6.16 -11.42
C ALA A 103 8.91 6.00 -11.88
N ILE A 104 8.73 5.17 -12.91
CA ILE A 104 7.43 4.68 -13.35
C ILE A 104 7.41 3.17 -13.30
N SER A 105 6.31 2.58 -12.84
CA SER A 105 6.15 1.14 -12.78
C SER A 105 4.74 0.68 -13.16
N ALA A 106 4.65 -0.50 -13.77
CA ALA A 106 3.43 -1.25 -13.95
C ALA A 106 3.37 -2.36 -12.89
N ASN A 107 2.25 -2.46 -12.19
CA ASN A 107 2.12 -3.32 -11.04
C ASN A 107 0.89 -4.24 -11.18
N TYR A 108 1.05 -5.47 -10.71
CA TYR A 108 -0.01 -6.43 -10.52
C TYR A 108 -0.09 -6.83 -9.05
N GLY A 109 -1.26 -6.69 -8.45
CA GLY A 109 -1.54 -7.13 -7.09
C GLY A 109 -2.57 -8.26 -7.08
N TRP A 110 -2.32 -9.27 -6.28
CA TRP A 110 -3.22 -10.37 -6.02
C TRP A 110 -3.30 -10.65 -4.53
N THR A 111 -4.51 -10.85 -4.01
CA THR A 111 -4.73 -11.25 -2.62
C THR A 111 -5.77 -12.34 -2.57
N GLY A 112 -5.41 -13.49 -2.00
CA GLY A 112 -6.33 -14.59 -1.70
C GLY A 112 -6.59 -14.69 -0.21
N ARG A 113 -7.87 -14.83 0.18
CA ARG A 113 -8.32 -14.99 1.57
C ARG A 113 -9.10 -16.27 1.71
N TYR A 114 -8.56 -17.21 2.44
CA TYR A 114 -9.13 -18.54 2.69
C TYR A 114 -9.38 -18.74 4.18
N PHE A 115 -10.02 -17.73 4.79
CA PHE A 115 -10.40 -17.75 6.20
C PHE A 115 -11.81 -18.32 6.36
N ASN A 116 -12.06 -18.93 7.51
CA ASN A 116 -13.40 -19.37 7.90
C ASN A 116 -14.38 -18.20 8.13
N ASN A 117 -13.87 -17.03 8.50
CA ASN A 117 -14.61 -15.79 8.64
C ASN A 117 -13.67 -14.60 8.30
N ASN A 118 -14.08 -13.71 7.41
CA ASN A 118 -13.23 -12.60 6.97
C ASN A 118 -13.17 -11.46 7.99
N THR A 119 -14.18 -11.33 8.86
CA THR A 119 -14.22 -10.25 9.87
C THR A 119 -13.49 -10.64 11.15
N ASN A 120 -13.65 -11.88 11.61
CA ASN A 120 -12.98 -12.40 12.80
C ASN A 120 -12.45 -13.81 12.53
N PRO A 121 -11.33 -13.95 11.81
CA PRO A 121 -10.80 -15.25 11.43
C PRO A 121 -10.25 -15.99 12.64
N THR A 122 -10.65 -17.25 12.80
CA THR A 122 -10.11 -18.17 13.81
C THR A 122 -9.30 -19.30 13.20
N ARG A 123 -9.50 -19.57 11.89
CA ARG A 123 -8.80 -20.60 11.13
C ARG A 123 -8.69 -20.20 9.67
N GLY A 124 -7.61 -20.60 9.03
CA GLY A 124 -7.37 -20.42 7.60
C GLY A 124 -6.14 -19.59 7.32
N TRP A 125 -5.93 -19.26 6.08
CA TRP A 125 -4.78 -18.52 5.63
C TRP A 125 -5.12 -17.51 4.53
N GLY A 126 -4.26 -16.52 4.37
CA GLY A 126 -4.30 -15.54 3.29
C GLY A 126 -2.91 -15.32 2.73
N LEU A 127 -2.85 -15.04 1.45
CA LEU A 127 -1.64 -14.68 0.74
C LEU A 127 -1.91 -13.44 -0.10
N ALA A 128 -1.05 -12.44 0.03
CA ALA A 128 -1.02 -11.29 -0.87
C ALA A 128 0.33 -11.27 -1.60
N ALA A 129 0.29 -11.05 -2.90
CA ALA A 129 1.45 -10.91 -3.75
C ALA A 129 1.32 -9.63 -4.58
N GLU A 130 2.40 -8.87 -4.69
CA GLU A 130 2.51 -7.72 -5.58
C GLU A 130 3.79 -7.88 -6.42
N LEU A 131 3.64 -7.78 -7.73
CA LEU A 131 4.73 -7.78 -8.69
C LEU A 131 4.71 -6.44 -9.42
N GLY A 132 5.84 -5.76 -9.47
CA GLY A 132 6.03 -4.52 -10.18
C GLY A 132 7.22 -4.62 -11.13
N VAL A 133 7.07 -4.08 -12.32
CA VAL A 133 8.16 -3.87 -13.28
C VAL A 133 8.20 -2.39 -13.64
N GLY A 134 9.37 -1.80 -13.66
CA GLY A 134 9.48 -0.37 -13.86
C GLY A 134 10.85 0.06 -14.34
N THR A 135 10.98 1.37 -14.47
CA THR A 135 12.26 2.01 -14.76
C THR A 135 12.36 3.31 -13.98
N THR A 136 13.53 3.65 -13.50
CA THR A 136 13.85 4.98 -13.04
C THR A 136 13.82 5.95 -14.21
N LEU A 137 13.49 7.20 -13.98
CA LEU A 137 13.46 8.27 -14.98
C LEU A 137 14.53 9.34 -14.71
N ARG A 138 14.97 9.40 -13.44
CA ARG A 138 15.99 10.33 -12.94
C ARG A 138 16.73 9.68 -11.77
N PRO A 139 18.05 9.92 -11.63
CA PRO A 139 18.92 10.67 -12.55
C PRO A 139 19.13 9.91 -13.88
N GLU A 140 19.20 8.59 -13.85
CA GLU A 140 19.39 7.70 -15.01
C GLU A 140 18.21 6.76 -15.20
N ARG A 141 18.15 6.09 -16.35
CA ARG A 141 17.09 5.14 -16.69
C ARG A 141 17.56 3.71 -16.44
N ASP A 142 17.16 3.16 -15.29
CA ASP A 142 17.48 1.80 -14.93
C ASP A 142 16.22 0.96 -14.72
N PRO A 143 16.11 -0.16 -15.42
CA PRO A 143 15.00 -1.07 -15.20
C PRO A 143 15.10 -1.75 -13.84
N PHE A 144 13.96 -1.98 -13.22
CA PHE A 144 13.86 -2.73 -11.97
C PHE A 144 12.64 -3.62 -11.95
N VAL A 145 12.73 -4.68 -11.14
CA VAL A 145 11.60 -5.55 -10.81
C VAL A 145 11.48 -5.58 -9.30
N ARG A 146 10.26 -5.44 -8.79
CA ARG A 146 10.00 -5.58 -7.36
C ARG A 146 8.93 -6.63 -7.09
N THR A 147 9.07 -7.33 -6.00
CA THR A 147 8.11 -8.34 -5.55
C THR A 147 7.88 -8.15 -4.06
N LEU A 148 6.63 -8.22 -3.63
CA LEU A 148 6.23 -8.21 -2.23
C LEU A 148 5.30 -9.38 -2.00
N LEU A 149 5.59 -10.18 -0.96
CA LEU A 149 4.76 -11.29 -0.52
C LEU A 149 4.39 -11.08 0.95
N ARG A 150 3.12 -11.29 1.27
CA ARG A 150 2.59 -11.28 2.64
C ARG A 150 1.75 -12.53 2.83
N TRP A 151 2.09 -13.30 3.82
CA TRP A 151 1.33 -14.47 4.22
C TRP A 151 0.84 -14.33 5.64
N GLN A 152 -0.40 -14.72 5.89
CA GLN A 152 -0.99 -14.73 7.21
C GLN A 152 -1.78 -16.02 7.41
N SER A 153 -1.65 -16.62 8.59
CA SER A 153 -2.42 -17.81 8.95
C SER A 153 -2.97 -17.69 10.37
N PHE A 154 -4.14 -18.28 10.56
CA PHE A 154 -4.76 -18.45 11.86
C PHE A 154 -4.99 -19.93 12.14
N VAL A 155 -4.54 -20.37 13.30
CA VAL A 155 -4.73 -21.74 13.80
C VAL A 155 -5.50 -21.69 15.11
N GLY A 156 -6.68 -22.28 15.14
CA GLY A 156 -7.47 -22.39 16.38
C GLY A 156 -6.84 -23.37 17.34
N LEU A 157 -6.54 -22.93 18.56
CA LEU A 157 -5.93 -23.73 19.61
C LEU A 157 -6.95 -24.33 20.60
N GLY A 158 -8.26 -24.21 20.28
CA GLY A 158 -9.34 -24.70 21.12
C GLY A 158 -9.92 -23.61 22.04
N ARG A 159 -10.67 -24.05 23.04
CA ARG A 159 -11.30 -23.17 24.04
C ARG A 159 -10.54 -23.24 25.35
N VAL A 160 -10.24 -22.09 25.90
CA VAL A 160 -9.64 -21.95 27.25
C VAL A 160 -10.75 -21.55 28.21
N ASP A 161 -10.86 -22.27 29.30
CA ASP A 161 -11.75 -21.95 30.42
C ASP A 161 -11.06 -20.92 31.30
N LEU A 162 -11.67 -19.75 31.43
CA LEU A 162 -11.14 -18.64 32.25
C LEU A 162 -11.74 -18.60 33.66
N GLY A 163 -12.49 -19.63 34.05
CA GLY A 163 -13.28 -19.63 35.29
C GLY A 163 -14.63 -18.89 35.09
N ASN A 164 -15.49 -18.97 36.15
CA ASN A 164 -16.82 -18.33 36.17
C ASN A 164 -17.71 -18.66 34.92
N ASN A 165 -17.61 -19.86 34.41
CA ASN A 165 -18.33 -20.30 33.16
C ASN A 165 -17.99 -19.51 31.90
N VAL A 166 -16.89 -18.74 31.86
CA VAL A 166 -16.44 -18.00 30.67
C VAL A 166 -15.45 -18.85 29.90
N ARG A 167 -15.83 -19.28 28.70
CA ARG A 167 -14.96 -19.99 27.76
C ARG A 167 -14.62 -19.08 26.58
N ARG A 168 -13.34 -18.86 26.33
CA ARG A 168 -12.85 -18.09 25.14
C ARG A 168 -12.10 -19.01 24.19
N GLY A 169 -12.34 -18.83 22.90
CA GLY A 169 -11.54 -19.48 21.86
C GLY A 169 -10.15 -18.84 21.79
N SER A 170 -9.11 -19.67 21.86
CA SER A 170 -7.74 -19.25 21.65
C SER A 170 -7.33 -19.50 20.20
N ARG A 171 -6.49 -18.62 19.65
CA ARG A 171 -5.93 -18.76 18.30
C ARG A 171 -4.48 -18.32 18.27
N LEU A 172 -3.69 -18.99 17.43
CA LEU A 172 -2.36 -18.55 17.03
C LEU A 172 -2.49 -17.78 15.72
N SER A 173 -1.87 -16.62 15.65
CA SER A 173 -1.74 -15.81 14.43
C SER A 173 -0.29 -15.79 14.00
N LEU A 174 -0.02 -16.20 12.77
CA LEU A 174 1.29 -16.16 12.14
C LEU A 174 1.23 -15.19 10.96
N ARG A 175 2.23 -14.32 10.84
CA ARG A 175 2.38 -13.41 9.73
C ARG A 175 3.82 -13.42 9.25
N LEU A 176 3.99 -13.56 7.94
CA LEU A 176 5.26 -13.45 7.26
C LEU A 176 5.12 -12.39 6.16
N GLU A 177 6.12 -11.55 6.03
CA GLU A 177 6.20 -10.54 4.98
C GLU A 177 7.64 -10.50 4.46
N GLY A 178 7.79 -10.45 3.14
CA GLY A 178 9.09 -10.36 2.50
C GLY A 178 8.96 -9.68 1.16
N GLY A 179 9.96 -8.90 0.79
CA GLY A 179 10.04 -8.23 -0.49
C GLY A 179 11.44 -8.28 -1.06
N ALA A 180 11.53 -8.18 -2.36
CA ALA A 180 12.78 -8.09 -3.10
C ALA A 180 12.65 -7.04 -4.20
N VAL A 181 13.74 -6.30 -4.42
CA VAL A 181 13.90 -5.41 -5.56
C VAL A 181 15.15 -5.85 -6.30
N LEU A 182 15.00 -6.14 -7.57
CA LEU A 182 16.08 -6.51 -8.49
C LEU A 182 16.29 -5.33 -9.44
N ALA A 183 17.46 -4.73 -9.36
CA ALA A 183 17.89 -3.60 -10.19
C ALA A 183 19.40 -3.68 -10.39
N ARG A 184 19.98 -2.79 -11.17
CA ARG A 184 21.44 -2.61 -11.21
C ARG A 184 21.91 -2.00 -9.90
N ASP A 185 23.19 -2.24 -9.56
CA ASP A 185 23.78 -1.79 -8.28
C ASP A 185 23.80 -0.27 -8.12
N ASP A 186 23.81 0.48 -9.22
CA ASP A 186 23.82 1.94 -9.31
C ASP A 186 22.43 2.58 -9.54
N ALA A 187 21.36 1.80 -9.56
CA ALA A 187 20.02 2.29 -9.84
C ALA A 187 19.45 3.11 -8.67
N ASP A 188 19.23 4.42 -8.90
CA ASP A 188 18.62 5.35 -7.95
C ASP A 188 17.09 5.16 -7.84
N ILE A 189 16.67 4.05 -7.24
CA ILE A 189 15.27 3.75 -7.05
C ILE A 189 14.68 4.63 -5.94
N PRO A 190 13.57 5.36 -6.18
CA PRO A 190 12.92 6.15 -5.14
C PRO A 190 12.61 5.31 -3.91
N VAL A 191 12.88 5.83 -2.71
CA VAL A 191 12.62 5.14 -1.43
C VAL A 191 11.16 4.69 -1.28
N THR A 192 10.25 5.35 -1.97
CA THR A 192 8.84 4.99 -2.03
C THR A 192 8.56 3.68 -2.77
N GLN A 193 9.50 3.19 -3.57
CA GLN A 193 9.46 1.90 -4.26
C GLN A 193 10.15 0.79 -3.45
N LEU A 194 10.99 1.15 -2.48
CA LEU A 194 11.62 0.22 -1.56
C LEU A 194 10.65 -0.15 -0.43
N PHE A 195 10.84 -1.33 0.17
CA PHE A 195 10.02 -1.83 1.28
C PHE A 195 10.53 -1.35 2.65
N LEU A 196 11.17 -0.20 2.71
CA LEU A 196 11.62 0.43 3.94
C LEU A 196 10.40 0.97 4.70
N THR A 197 10.09 0.39 5.82
CA THR A 197 9.04 0.80 6.76
C THR A 197 9.65 1.48 7.98
#